data_ac8c742b264ce4f30ea4e14cf5eed7ec
#
_entry.id   ac8c742b264ce4f30ea4e14cf5eed7ec
#
_cell.length_a   1.000
_cell.length_b   1.000
_cell.length_c   1.000
_cell.angle_alpha   90.00
_cell.angle_beta   90.00
_cell.angle_gamma   90.00
#
_symmetry.space_group_name_H-M   'P 1'
#
loop_
_entity.id
_entity.type
_entity.pdbx_description
1 polymer ?
#
loop_
_entity_poly.entity_id
_entity_poly.type
_entity_poly.pdbx_seq_one_letter_code
_entity_poly.pdbx_strand_id
1 'polypeptide(L)'
;MPSARAMEISGAPDPGYIPPSDAAHDNTWYNQDFDGYRISEHPLFEKRRLRVVCVGAGATGLQLAYKAERALEEVDLQIYEKNADVGGTWLENRYPGCACDIPSHAYHFTWARNPDWTSYYSSSEEIWRYFKDVAVRFDLEKYVKLNTSVRSATWDEYEGKWHLEISSSNGSDFIDSCDILISASGILNSWKYPNIPGLDEFGGKLMHSAQWDESYVFDDNVRVAVIGGGSSGVQIIPSLQPKVQKLVAFLRSPVWVTTGFGAKHAAPGGTNFDYSEEQKGAFREDQSLHLKYCRDVEGELNKRFNLMHLHSEDQRSSRKLIADIMADKINDEALTKRMVPDFALGCRRMTPGSGYLESLTKPNVEVVHESVVRLTRTGVVDAAGVEHEVDVVVCATGFDTSFAPHFKVTGRHNADIARQLGDFPRGYLGMAVASTPHISLMLGPNSPVSHGSILPIMEWATRYIFQIITKMQTENIKAVEPKSKAVKEYYNHTHELMKRLGWSSPCRSWFKNGKIHGPVTAIYPGSRLHWFEMLKNVRWEDYEIDYITENRFQFMGNGFSQTECDPAGDPVWYFDDPFTKI
;
A
#
# COMPACT_ATOMS: atom_id res chain seq x y z
N MET A 1 -6.76 26.71 -27.45
CA MET A 1 -7.70 27.85 -27.28
C MET A 1 -6.97 28.93 -26.52
N PRO A 2 -7.08 30.21 -26.84
CA PRO A 2 -6.31 31.23 -26.16
C PRO A 2 -6.79 31.35 -24.70
N SER A 3 -5.82 31.41 -23.79
CA SER A 3 -6.02 31.67 -22.37
C SER A 3 -6.92 32.88 -22.17
N ALA A 4 -7.98 32.72 -21.38
CA ALA A 4 -8.75 33.85 -20.90
C ALA A 4 -7.77 34.79 -20.17
N ARG A 5 -7.51 35.95 -20.74
CA ARG A 5 -6.89 37.05 -19.99
C ARG A 5 -7.79 37.30 -18.79
N ALA A 6 -7.24 37.11 -17.61
CA ALA A 6 -7.80 37.70 -16.40
C ALA A 6 -8.11 39.17 -16.76
N MET A 7 -9.35 39.60 -16.52
CA MET A 7 -9.63 41.02 -16.47
C MET A 7 -8.64 41.59 -15.45
N GLU A 8 -7.67 42.40 -15.89
CA GLU A 8 -6.95 43.28 -15.01
C GLU A 8 -8.00 44.21 -14.41
N ILE A 9 -8.63 43.77 -13.32
CA ILE A 9 -9.24 44.70 -12.41
C ILE A 9 -8.05 45.39 -11.78
N SER A 10 -7.70 46.57 -12.32
CA SER A 10 -6.69 47.42 -11.70
C SER A 10 -7.23 47.81 -10.31
N GLY A 11 -6.93 46.96 -9.33
CA GLY A 11 -7.50 47.06 -7.98
C GLY A 11 -6.80 48.07 -7.08
N ALA A 12 -5.97 48.95 -7.63
CA ALA A 12 -5.64 50.17 -6.93
C ALA A 12 -6.87 51.08 -7.03
N PRO A 13 -7.43 51.55 -5.93
CA PRO A 13 -8.47 52.58 -5.99
C PRO A 13 -7.95 53.71 -6.86
N ASP A 14 -8.78 54.19 -7.80
CA ASP A 14 -8.48 55.33 -8.64
C ASP A 14 -7.83 56.40 -7.74
N PRO A 15 -6.60 56.80 -8.00
CA PRO A 15 -5.95 57.84 -7.20
C PRO A 15 -6.74 59.16 -7.18
N GLY A 16 -7.80 59.26 -7.98
CA GLY A 16 -8.78 60.33 -7.99
C GLY A 16 -10.07 60.04 -7.23
N TYR A 17 -10.32 58.79 -6.70
CA TYR A 17 -11.43 58.53 -5.84
C TYR A 17 -11.19 59.17 -4.47
N ILE A 18 -11.69 60.40 -4.32
CA ILE A 18 -11.84 61.06 -3.03
C ILE A 18 -13.20 60.56 -2.49
N PRO A 19 -13.23 59.74 -1.44
CA PRO A 19 -14.52 59.39 -0.80
C PRO A 19 -15.26 60.68 -0.43
N PRO A 20 -16.59 60.72 -0.52
CA PRO A 20 -17.36 61.91 -0.15
C PRO A 20 -16.89 62.43 1.17
N SER A 21 -16.41 63.66 1.21
CA SER A 21 -15.94 64.28 2.43
C SER A 21 -17.14 64.66 3.29
N ASP A 22 -17.69 63.72 4.04
CA ASP A 22 -18.36 64.05 5.27
C ASP A 22 -17.30 64.44 6.27
N ALA A 23 -16.96 65.71 6.24
CA ALA A 23 -15.90 66.33 7.01
C ALA A 23 -16.14 66.30 8.55
N ALA A 24 -17.03 65.44 9.02
CA ALA A 24 -17.35 65.29 10.45
C ALA A 24 -16.98 63.91 11.02
N HIS A 25 -16.55 62.94 10.21
CA HIS A 25 -16.07 61.64 10.72
C HIS A 25 -14.66 61.42 10.34
N ASP A 26 -13.80 61.38 11.33
CA ASP A 26 -12.42 60.90 11.24
C ASP A 26 -12.44 59.45 10.79
N ASN A 27 -12.39 59.20 9.47
CA ASN A 27 -12.35 57.87 8.86
C ASN A 27 -10.98 57.22 9.08
N THR A 28 -10.52 57.18 10.30
CA THR A 28 -9.23 56.65 10.71
C THR A 28 -9.06 55.20 10.30
N TRP A 29 -10.15 54.40 10.28
CA TRP A 29 -10.09 52.97 9.87
C TRP A 29 -9.70 52.81 8.38
N TYR A 30 -10.10 53.75 7.51
CA TYR A 30 -9.81 53.66 6.07
C TYR A 30 -8.32 53.86 5.77
N ASN A 31 -7.63 54.62 6.64
CA ASN A 31 -6.20 54.88 6.52
C ASN A 31 -5.39 54.00 7.48
N GLN A 32 -6.04 53.11 8.21
CA GLN A 32 -5.34 52.22 9.12
C GLN A 32 -4.53 51.20 8.33
N ASP A 33 -3.25 51.10 8.61
CA ASP A 33 -2.42 50.00 8.14
C ASP A 33 -2.63 48.81 9.07
N PHE A 34 -3.09 47.69 8.50
CA PHE A 34 -3.27 46.43 9.21
C PHE A 34 -1.98 45.59 9.13
N ASP A 35 -0.91 46.05 9.81
CA ASP A 35 0.39 45.37 9.90
C ASP A 35 1.05 45.10 8.53
N GLY A 36 0.82 46.02 7.58
CA GLY A 36 1.36 45.90 6.21
C GLY A 36 0.65 44.82 5.37
N TYR A 37 -0.44 44.22 5.86
CA TYR A 37 -1.16 43.20 5.11
C TYR A 37 -1.72 43.76 3.80
N ARG A 38 -1.54 42.98 2.74
CA ARG A 38 -2.14 43.24 1.42
C ARG A 38 -2.96 42.05 0.99
N ILE A 39 -4.16 42.28 0.47
CA ILE A 39 -5.01 41.25 -0.12
C ILE A 39 -4.35 40.63 -1.33
N SER A 40 -4.66 39.40 -1.63
CA SER A 40 -4.33 38.78 -2.91
C SER A 40 -5.36 39.21 -3.96
N GLU A 41 -4.91 39.61 -5.16
CA GLU A 41 -5.81 40.00 -6.26
C GLU A 41 -6.41 38.81 -7.02
N HIS A 42 -6.28 37.62 -6.46
CA HIS A 42 -6.88 36.37 -6.98
C HIS A 42 -8.29 36.16 -6.43
N PRO A 43 -9.16 35.45 -7.15
CA PRO A 43 -10.49 35.09 -6.63
C PRO A 43 -10.37 34.05 -5.49
N LEU A 44 -11.46 33.94 -4.71
CA LEU A 44 -11.60 32.95 -3.62
C LEU A 44 -11.19 31.54 -4.10
N PHE A 45 -10.33 30.85 -3.31
CA PHE A 45 -9.89 29.48 -3.57
C PHE A 45 -9.15 29.25 -4.89
N GLU A 46 -8.49 30.26 -5.44
CA GLU A 46 -7.64 30.04 -6.61
C GLU A 46 -6.58 28.97 -6.32
N LYS A 47 -6.43 28.02 -7.24
CA LYS A 47 -5.52 26.90 -7.08
C LYS A 47 -4.10 27.27 -7.46
N ARG A 48 -3.20 27.23 -6.49
CA ARG A 48 -1.76 27.32 -6.80
C ARG A 48 -1.22 25.99 -7.34
N ARG A 49 -0.23 26.05 -8.20
CA ARG A 49 0.45 24.86 -8.71
C ARG A 49 1.24 24.17 -7.60
N LEU A 50 1.11 22.85 -7.51
CA LEU A 50 1.87 21.99 -6.60
C LEU A 50 2.65 20.93 -7.38
N ARG A 51 3.88 20.68 -6.95
CA ARG A 51 4.66 19.54 -7.41
C ARG A 51 4.48 18.38 -6.44
N VAL A 52 4.05 17.24 -6.98
CA VAL A 52 3.85 15.99 -6.25
C VAL A 52 4.83 14.94 -6.75
N VAL A 53 5.62 14.37 -5.87
CA VAL A 53 6.50 13.25 -6.19
C VAL A 53 5.98 11.98 -5.52
N CYS A 54 5.87 10.92 -6.31
CA CYS A 54 5.56 9.58 -5.85
C CYS A 54 6.76 8.65 -6.05
N VAL A 55 7.09 7.86 -5.03
CA VAL A 55 8.19 6.89 -5.10
C VAL A 55 7.62 5.49 -5.25
N GLY A 56 7.75 4.93 -6.46
CA GLY A 56 7.29 3.61 -6.86
C GLY A 56 6.15 3.63 -7.87
N ALA A 57 6.32 2.91 -8.98
CA ALA A 57 5.34 2.73 -10.06
C ALA A 57 4.65 1.34 -10.00
N GLY A 58 4.44 0.82 -8.81
CA GLY A 58 3.54 -0.32 -8.57
C GLY A 58 2.07 0.08 -8.69
N ALA A 59 1.16 -0.76 -8.22
CA ALA A 59 -0.29 -0.52 -8.26
C ALA A 59 -0.69 0.86 -7.70
N THR A 60 -0.03 1.32 -6.63
CA THR A 60 -0.31 2.64 -6.03
C THR A 60 0.09 3.78 -6.95
N GLY A 61 1.30 3.76 -7.52
CA GLY A 61 1.78 4.83 -8.41
C GLY A 61 0.92 4.95 -9.67
N LEU A 62 0.57 3.82 -10.29
CA LEU A 62 -0.30 3.79 -11.47
C LEU A 62 -1.68 4.36 -11.17
N GLN A 63 -2.28 3.95 -10.05
CA GLN A 63 -3.58 4.48 -9.63
C GLN A 63 -3.52 5.98 -9.33
N LEU A 64 -2.47 6.42 -8.64
CA LEU A 64 -2.26 7.84 -8.32
C LEU A 64 -2.20 8.68 -9.60
N ALA A 65 -1.42 8.24 -10.61
CA ALA A 65 -1.32 8.92 -11.90
C ALA A 65 -2.69 9.04 -12.58
N TYR A 66 -3.42 7.92 -12.68
CA TYR A 66 -4.75 7.91 -13.30
C TYR A 66 -5.73 8.85 -12.61
N LYS A 67 -5.77 8.81 -11.28
CA LYS A 67 -6.72 9.62 -10.49
C LYS A 67 -6.31 11.10 -10.46
N ALA A 68 -5.01 11.41 -10.36
CA ALA A 68 -4.53 12.79 -10.34
C ALA A 68 -4.87 13.53 -11.63
N GLU A 69 -4.65 12.91 -12.78
CA GLU A 69 -4.97 13.51 -14.09
C GLU A 69 -6.46 13.89 -14.23
N ARG A 70 -7.35 13.20 -13.52
CA ARG A 70 -8.81 13.36 -13.64
C ARG A 70 -9.48 14.11 -12.52
N ALA A 71 -8.82 14.25 -11.40
CA ALA A 71 -9.42 14.81 -10.18
C ALA A 71 -8.68 16.02 -9.64
N LEU A 72 -7.47 16.28 -10.11
CA LEU A 72 -6.66 17.41 -9.67
C LEU A 72 -6.32 18.31 -10.85
N GLU A 73 -6.32 19.60 -10.60
CA GLU A 73 -5.84 20.64 -11.49
C GLU A 73 -4.58 21.25 -10.89
N GLU A 74 -3.77 21.92 -11.70
CA GLU A 74 -2.53 22.59 -11.27
C GLU A 74 -1.60 21.71 -10.43
N VAL A 75 -1.47 20.41 -10.81
CA VAL A 75 -0.55 19.45 -10.19
C VAL A 75 0.48 18.97 -11.21
N ASP A 76 1.76 19.14 -10.85
CA ASP A 76 2.89 18.58 -11.56
C ASP A 76 3.30 17.26 -10.87
N LEU A 77 2.86 16.12 -11.44
CA LEU A 77 3.12 14.78 -10.89
C LEU A 77 4.35 14.16 -11.54
N GLN A 78 5.28 13.67 -10.70
CA GLN A 78 6.40 12.83 -11.12
C GLN A 78 6.42 11.54 -10.29
N ILE A 79 6.58 10.40 -10.94
CA ILE A 79 6.76 9.09 -10.31
C ILE A 79 8.17 8.58 -10.60
N TYR A 80 8.92 8.23 -9.56
CA TYR A 80 10.23 7.60 -9.69
C TYR A 80 10.14 6.11 -9.42
N GLU A 81 10.61 5.28 -10.36
CA GLU A 81 10.62 3.82 -10.25
C GLU A 81 12.06 3.29 -10.43
N LYS A 82 12.50 2.47 -9.46
CA LYS A 82 13.84 1.87 -9.47
C LYS A 82 14.04 0.83 -10.59
N ASN A 83 12.96 0.15 -10.96
CA ASN A 83 12.96 -0.92 -11.96
C ASN A 83 12.88 -0.37 -13.38
N ALA A 84 13.16 -1.23 -14.35
CA ALA A 84 13.09 -0.94 -15.78
C ALA A 84 11.64 -0.96 -16.33
N ASP A 85 10.65 -1.35 -15.50
CA ASP A 85 9.24 -1.38 -15.88
C ASP A 85 8.35 -1.13 -14.66
N VAL A 86 7.07 -0.90 -14.93
CA VAL A 86 6.01 -0.74 -13.92
C VAL A 86 5.50 -2.09 -13.42
N GLY A 87 4.77 -2.10 -12.29
CA GLY A 87 4.08 -3.28 -11.76
C GLY A 87 4.49 -3.70 -10.35
N GLY A 88 5.59 -3.15 -9.81
CA GLY A 88 6.02 -3.33 -8.42
C GLY A 88 6.11 -4.81 -8.01
N THR A 89 5.34 -5.21 -7.00
CA THR A 89 5.33 -6.60 -6.46
C THR A 89 5.20 -7.67 -7.54
N TRP A 90 4.39 -7.44 -8.55
CA TRP A 90 4.10 -8.43 -9.60
C TRP A 90 5.14 -8.44 -10.73
N LEU A 91 5.93 -7.39 -10.83
CA LEU A 91 7.14 -7.38 -11.65
C LEU A 91 8.30 -8.12 -10.96
N GLU A 92 8.47 -7.93 -9.64
CA GLU A 92 9.64 -8.41 -8.89
C GLU A 92 9.54 -9.87 -8.43
N ASN A 93 8.33 -10.36 -8.10
CA ASN A 93 8.15 -11.72 -7.58
C ASN A 93 7.84 -12.71 -8.71
N ARG A 94 8.85 -13.52 -9.07
CA ARG A 94 8.84 -14.44 -10.21
C ARG A 94 9.04 -15.91 -9.83
N TYR A 95 9.04 -16.24 -8.54
CA TYR A 95 9.21 -17.62 -8.10
C TYR A 95 8.09 -18.54 -8.60
N PRO A 96 8.36 -19.84 -8.80
CA PRO A 96 7.38 -20.80 -9.30
C PRO A 96 6.14 -20.89 -8.40
N GLY A 97 4.96 -20.82 -8.99
CA GLY A 97 3.69 -20.83 -8.28
C GLY A 97 3.30 -19.47 -7.68
N CYS A 98 4.03 -18.39 -7.97
CA CYS A 98 3.67 -17.05 -7.52
C CYS A 98 2.32 -16.62 -8.09
N ALA A 99 1.32 -16.47 -7.23
CA ALA A 99 -0.04 -16.10 -7.58
C ALA A 99 -0.68 -15.24 -6.48
N CYS A 100 -1.73 -14.51 -6.83
CA CYS A 100 -2.53 -13.79 -5.86
C CYS A 100 -3.46 -14.75 -5.11
N ASP A 101 -3.64 -14.51 -3.81
CA ASP A 101 -4.57 -15.26 -2.96
C ASP A 101 -5.97 -14.60 -2.90
N ILE A 102 -6.14 -13.45 -3.54
CA ILE A 102 -7.41 -12.76 -3.72
C ILE A 102 -7.95 -13.11 -5.11
N PRO A 103 -9.26 -13.36 -5.27
CA PRO A 103 -9.86 -13.63 -6.57
C PRO A 103 -9.57 -12.52 -7.59
N SER A 104 -9.29 -12.89 -8.83
CA SER A 104 -8.86 -11.98 -9.90
C SER A 104 -9.84 -10.84 -10.12
N HIS A 105 -11.14 -11.12 -10.11
CA HIS A 105 -12.20 -10.11 -10.25
C HIS A 105 -12.44 -9.23 -9.01
N ALA A 106 -11.66 -9.42 -7.93
CA ALA A 106 -11.53 -8.50 -6.81
C ALA A 106 -10.11 -7.89 -6.73
N TYR A 107 -9.18 -8.31 -7.62
CA TYR A 107 -7.80 -7.84 -7.64
C TYR A 107 -7.47 -7.06 -8.92
N HIS A 108 -8.32 -6.11 -9.26
CA HIS A 108 -8.12 -5.12 -10.30
C HIS A 108 -8.60 -3.74 -9.81
N PHE A 109 -8.20 -2.68 -10.47
CA PHE A 109 -8.68 -1.35 -10.14
C PHE A 109 -10.19 -1.25 -10.38
N THR A 110 -10.92 -0.57 -9.49
CA THR A 110 -12.38 -0.43 -9.62
C THR A 110 -12.80 0.31 -10.89
N TRP A 111 -11.92 1.17 -11.39
CA TRP A 111 -12.07 2.00 -12.58
C TRP A 111 -11.51 1.37 -13.87
N ALA A 112 -10.70 0.28 -13.77
CA ALA A 112 -10.11 -0.43 -14.90
C ALA A 112 -10.29 -1.95 -14.73
N ARG A 113 -11.55 -2.38 -14.70
CA ARG A 113 -11.88 -3.80 -14.56
C ARG A 113 -11.39 -4.60 -15.76
N ASN A 114 -10.85 -5.79 -15.49
CA ASN A 114 -10.44 -6.74 -16.52
C ASN A 114 -11.47 -7.88 -16.64
N PRO A 115 -12.18 -8.03 -17.77
CA PRO A 115 -13.10 -9.14 -18.00
C PRO A 115 -12.38 -10.44 -18.42
N ASP A 116 -11.10 -10.35 -18.79
CA ASP A 116 -10.34 -11.39 -19.50
C ASP A 116 -9.41 -12.21 -18.62
N TRP A 117 -9.59 -12.14 -17.28
CA TRP A 117 -8.80 -12.99 -16.39
C TRP A 117 -8.88 -14.46 -16.81
N THR A 118 -7.72 -15.13 -16.87
CA THR A 118 -7.66 -16.54 -17.26
C THR A 118 -8.18 -17.45 -16.15
N SER A 119 -7.86 -17.12 -14.89
CA SER A 119 -8.18 -17.97 -13.75
C SER A 119 -8.81 -17.19 -12.61
N TYR A 120 -9.50 -17.89 -11.73
CA TYR A 120 -10.10 -17.31 -10.52
C TYR A 120 -9.06 -16.69 -9.58
N TYR A 121 -7.87 -17.30 -9.48
CA TYR A 121 -6.68 -16.73 -8.83
C TYR A 121 -5.57 -16.63 -9.88
N SER A 122 -5.24 -15.41 -10.25
CA SER A 122 -4.27 -15.14 -11.32
C SER A 122 -2.83 -15.25 -10.86
N SER A 123 -1.97 -15.67 -11.79
CA SER A 123 -0.52 -15.72 -11.62
C SER A 123 0.10 -14.32 -11.52
N SER A 124 1.31 -14.25 -10.97
CA SER A 124 2.09 -12.99 -10.92
C SER A 124 2.30 -12.38 -12.29
N GLU A 125 2.55 -13.19 -13.32
CA GLU A 125 2.77 -12.73 -14.69
C GLU A 125 1.51 -12.09 -15.27
N GLU A 126 0.33 -12.71 -15.09
CA GLU A 126 -0.93 -12.17 -15.61
C GLU A 126 -1.30 -10.86 -14.92
N ILE A 127 -1.07 -10.75 -13.60
CA ILE A 127 -1.33 -9.51 -12.86
C ILE A 127 -0.35 -8.42 -13.28
N TRP A 128 0.93 -8.74 -13.49
CA TRP A 128 1.89 -7.78 -14.02
C TRP A 128 1.48 -7.26 -15.40
N ARG A 129 1.08 -8.16 -16.31
CA ARG A 129 0.56 -7.78 -17.64
C ARG A 129 -0.63 -6.84 -17.52
N TYR A 130 -1.58 -7.15 -16.64
CA TYR A 130 -2.73 -6.27 -16.38
C TYR A 130 -2.29 -4.85 -15.96
N PHE A 131 -1.32 -4.71 -15.03
CA PHE A 131 -0.83 -3.38 -14.65
C PHE A 131 -0.09 -2.68 -15.78
N LYS A 132 0.67 -3.40 -16.57
CA LYS A 132 1.34 -2.85 -17.76
C LYS A 132 0.33 -2.37 -18.79
N ASP A 133 -0.69 -3.17 -19.07
CA ASP A 133 -1.78 -2.81 -19.99
C ASP A 133 -2.55 -1.58 -19.51
N VAL A 134 -2.81 -1.47 -18.21
CA VAL A 134 -3.40 -0.27 -17.61
C VAL A 134 -2.49 0.94 -17.81
N ALA A 135 -1.20 0.82 -17.57
CA ALA A 135 -0.25 1.92 -17.75
C ALA A 135 -0.23 2.43 -19.20
N VAL A 136 -0.19 1.52 -20.17
CA VAL A 136 -0.20 1.84 -21.61
C VAL A 136 -1.56 2.40 -22.04
N ARG A 137 -2.66 1.71 -21.70
CA ARG A 137 -4.03 2.08 -22.10
C ARG A 137 -4.43 3.49 -21.67
N PHE A 138 -3.97 3.93 -20.52
CA PHE A 138 -4.31 5.24 -19.97
C PHE A 138 -3.16 6.24 -20.06
N ASP A 139 -2.09 5.93 -20.82
CA ASP A 139 -0.91 6.80 -21.01
C ASP A 139 -0.29 7.27 -19.67
N LEU A 140 -0.20 6.35 -18.69
CA LEU A 140 0.31 6.69 -17.36
C LEU A 140 1.85 6.71 -17.30
N GLU A 141 2.51 6.08 -18.26
CA GLU A 141 3.99 6.02 -18.33
C GLU A 141 4.61 7.42 -18.50
N LYS A 142 3.88 8.39 -19.03
CA LYS A 142 4.33 9.78 -19.14
C LYS A 142 4.68 10.43 -17.79
N TYR A 143 4.11 9.93 -16.69
CA TYR A 143 4.41 10.37 -15.32
C TYR A 143 5.57 9.62 -14.69
N VAL A 144 6.05 8.52 -15.30
CA VAL A 144 6.99 7.58 -14.69
C VAL A 144 8.39 7.73 -15.25
N LYS A 145 9.35 7.94 -14.36
CA LYS A 145 10.77 7.86 -14.70
C LYS A 145 11.35 6.56 -14.17
N LEU A 146 11.51 5.60 -15.08
CA LEU A 146 12.04 4.26 -14.81
C LEU A 146 13.55 4.29 -14.54
N ASN A 147 14.08 3.21 -13.98
CA ASN A 147 15.51 3.05 -13.67
C ASN A 147 16.05 4.19 -12.79
N THR A 148 15.21 4.73 -11.92
CA THR A 148 15.48 5.93 -11.14
C THR A 148 15.07 5.72 -9.68
N SER A 149 16.05 5.77 -8.78
CA SER A 149 15.87 5.51 -7.36
C SER A 149 16.01 6.78 -6.54
N VAL A 150 15.04 7.06 -5.68
CA VAL A 150 15.17 8.07 -4.63
C VAL A 150 16.08 7.51 -3.54
N ARG A 151 17.12 8.26 -3.16
CA ARG A 151 18.10 7.89 -2.12
C ARG A 151 17.77 8.51 -0.78
N SER A 152 17.39 9.78 -0.81
CA SER A 152 16.99 10.51 0.39
C SER A 152 15.94 11.55 0.06
N ALA A 153 15.20 11.96 1.12
CA ALA A 153 14.30 13.11 1.09
C ALA A 153 14.47 13.89 2.40
N THR A 154 14.69 15.19 2.30
CA THR A 154 14.89 16.08 3.44
C THR A 154 13.92 17.25 3.36
N TRP A 155 13.20 17.49 4.46
CA TRP A 155 12.29 18.62 4.57
C TRP A 155 13.05 19.93 4.78
N ASP A 156 12.74 20.93 3.97
CA ASP A 156 13.17 22.31 4.15
C ASP A 156 12.03 23.14 4.76
N GLU A 157 12.25 23.61 5.99
CA GLU A 157 11.24 24.38 6.74
C GLU A 157 11.00 25.76 6.15
N TYR A 158 12.03 26.37 5.56
CA TYR A 158 11.90 27.71 4.98
C TYR A 158 11.12 27.69 3.67
N GLU A 159 11.49 26.79 2.77
CA GLU A 159 10.81 26.63 1.47
C GLU A 159 9.45 25.92 1.59
N GLY A 160 9.24 25.12 2.65
CA GLY A 160 8.06 24.26 2.78
C GLY A 160 8.05 23.14 1.74
N LYS A 161 9.23 22.57 1.44
CA LYS A 161 9.41 21.55 0.40
C LYS A 161 10.28 20.40 0.85
N TRP A 162 10.10 19.27 0.18
CA TRP A 162 11.01 18.14 0.23
C TRP A 162 12.08 18.28 -0.85
N HIS A 163 13.34 18.15 -0.46
CA HIS A 163 14.48 18.00 -1.39
C HIS A 163 14.86 16.53 -1.47
N LEU A 164 14.93 16.02 -2.69
CA LEU A 164 15.20 14.61 -2.96
C LEU A 164 16.55 14.43 -3.66
N GLU A 165 17.36 13.53 -3.15
CA GLU A 165 18.55 13.03 -3.84
C GLU A 165 18.15 11.78 -4.64
N ILE A 166 18.39 11.82 -5.94
CA ILE A 166 17.91 10.82 -6.88
C ILE A 166 19.08 10.26 -7.66
N SER A 167 19.14 8.94 -7.76
CA SER A 167 20.14 8.20 -8.54
C SER A 167 19.49 7.52 -9.74
N SER A 168 20.05 7.76 -10.91
CA SER A 168 19.64 7.08 -12.15
C SER A 168 20.64 5.98 -12.52
N SER A 169 20.15 4.88 -13.07
CA SER A 169 21.00 3.78 -13.56
C SER A 169 21.98 4.21 -14.68
N ASN A 170 21.75 5.37 -15.31
CA ASN A 170 22.63 5.99 -16.29
C ASN A 170 23.86 6.64 -15.65
N GLY A 171 24.00 6.60 -14.31
CA GLY A 171 25.14 7.11 -13.56
C GLY A 171 25.09 8.61 -13.26
N SER A 172 24.01 9.32 -13.60
CA SER A 172 23.82 10.72 -13.25
C SER A 172 22.90 10.87 -12.03
N ASP A 173 23.47 11.24 -10.90
CA ASP A 173 22.68 11.68 -9.74
C ASP A 173 22.18 13.11 -9.96
N PHE A 174 20.98 13.40 -9.49
CA PHE A 174 20.40 14.74 -9.56
C PHE A 174 19.53 15.03 -8.35
N ILE A 175 19.20 16.29 -8.17
CA ILE A 175 18.33 16.77 -7.10
C ILE A 175 16.97 17.15 -7.71
N ASP A 176 15.89 16.79 -7.03
CA ASP A 176 14.53 17.27 -7.31
C ASP A 176 13.92 17.83 -6.02
N SER A 177 12.85 18.60 -6.15
CA SER A 177 12.09 19.08 -5.00
C SER A 177 10.59 18.95 -5.23
N CYS A 178 9.81 18.79 -4.16
CA CYS A 178 8.35 18.72 -4.26
C CYS A 178 7.67 19.33 -3.04
N ASP A 179 6.43 19.75 -3.24
CA ASP A 179 5.55 20.19 -2.16
C ASP A 179 5.01 18.98 -1.37
N ILE A 180 4.73 17.89 -2.07
CA ILE A 180 4.13 16.68 -1.48
C ILE A 180 4.91 15.44 -1.91
N LEU A 181 5.26 14.59 -0.94
CA LEU A 181 5.97 13.34 -1.15
C LEU A 181 5.07 12.15 -0.80
N ILE A 182 4.89 11.22 -1.74
CA ILE A 182 4.11 10.00 -1.55
C ILE A 182 5.04 8.79 -1.64
N SER A 183 5.23 8.08 -0.53
CA SER A 183 5.97 6.83 -0.52
C SER A 183 5.05 5.67 -0.89
N ALA A 184 5.14 5.23 -2.13
CA ALA A 184 4.47 4.06 -2.69
C ALA A 184 5.44 2.91 -2.96
N SER A 185 6.55 2.86 -2.23
CA SER A 185 7.65 1.92 -2.39
C SER A 185 7.32 0.47 -1.98
N GLY A 186 6.13 0.25 -1.40
CA GLY A 186 5.64 -1.06 -0.97
C GLY A 186 6.17 -1.50 0.39
N ILE A 187 5.27 -2.07 1.22
CA ILE A 187 5.61 -2.53 2.58
C ILE A 187 6.27 -3.93 2.61
N LEU A 188 6.16 -4.70 1.53
CA LEU A 188 6.79 -6.01 1.34
C LEU A 188 7.60 -5.96 0.03
N ASN A 189 8.64 -5.13 0.00
CA ASN A 189 9.51 -4.94 -1.16
C ASN A 189 10.99 -5.09 -0.78
N SER A 190 11.45 -4.44 0.27
CA SER A 190 12.84 -4.57 0.72
C SER A 190 13.09 -5.94 1.34
N TRP A 191 14.01 -6.69 0.77
CA TRP A 191 14.40 -8.00 1.27
C TRP A 191 15.91 -8.06 1.53
N LYS A 192 16.32 -9.01 2.31
CA LYS A 192 17.72 -9.37 2.53
C LYS A 192 17.83 -10.85 2.82
N TYR A 193 18.98 -11.43 2.54
CA TYR A 193 19.26 -12.77 3.02
C TYR A 193 19.18 -12.84 4.54
N PRO A 194 18.76 -13.97 5.11
CA PRO A 194 18.73 -14.16 6.54
C PRO A 194 20.16 -14.07 7.11
N ASN A 195 20.30 -13.61 8.34
CA ASN A 195 21.59 -13.60 9.01
C ASN A 195 21.94 -15.02 9.50
N ILE A 196 22.39 -15.86 8.58
CA ILE A 196 22.82 -17.25 8.81
C ILE A 196 24.30 -17.35 8.44
N PRO A 197 25.18 -17.83 9.32
CA PRO A 197 26.59 -18.05 9.01
C PRO A 197 26.78 -18.98 7.81
N GLY A 198 27.79 -18.73 6.98
CA GLY A 198 28.17 -19.57 5.84
C GLY A 198 27.36 -19.37 4.57
N LEU A 199 26.54 -18.31 4.47
CA LEU A 199 25.81 -17.99 3.23
C LEU A 199 26.77 -17.77 2.04
N ASP A 200 27.90 -17.14 2.28
CA ASP A 200 28.97 -16.86 1.30
C ASP A 200 29.90 -18.07 1.06
N GLU A 201 29.85 -19.08 1.92
CA GLU A 201 30.62 -20.32 1.78
C GLU A 201 29.88 -21.39 0.97
N PHE A 202 28.56 -21.24 0.80
CA PHE A 202 27.73 -22.23 0.09
C PHE A 202 28.15 -22.36 -1.38
N GLY A 203 28.53 -23.58 -1.78
CA GLY A 203 29.03 -23.85 -3.12
C GLY A 203 27.97 -24.05 -4.18
N GLY A 204 26.71 -24.16 -3.79
CA GLY A 204 25.57 -24.33 -4.67
C GLY A 204 24.88 -23.00 -5.06
N LYS A 205 23.67 -23.09 -5.59
CA LYS A 205 22.87 -21.91 -5.96
C LYS A 205 22.11 -21.37 -4.75
N LEU A 206 22.30 -20.10 -4.44
CA LEU A 206 21.54 -19.38 -3.40
C LEU A 206 20.54 -18.44 -4.09
N MET A 207 19.26 -18.51 -3.68
CA MET A 207 18.18 -17.65 -4.19
C MET A 207 17.34 -17.09 -3.03
N HIS A 208 16.80 -15.90 -3.24
CA HIS A 208 15.71 -15.38 -2.41
C HIS A 208 14.41 -15.38 -3.21
N SER A 209 13.25 -15.64 -2.55
CA SER A 209 11.95 -15.64 -3.23
C SER A 209 11.63 -14.33 -3.96
N ALA A 210 12.12 -13.20 -3.45
CA ALA A 210 11.96 -11.88 -4.07
C ALA A 210 13.02 -11.56 -5.15
N GLN A 211 13.99 -12.43 -5.35
CA GLN A 211 15.02 -12.32 -6.41
C GLN A 211 15.25 -13.71 -7.00
N TRP A 212 14.26 -14.16 -7.73
CA TRP A 212 14.30 -15.47 -8.38
C TRP A 212 15.13 -15.43 -9.65
N ASP A 213 16.00 -16.44 -9.83
CA ASP A 213 16.72 -16.63 -11.08
C ASP A 213 15.91 -17.53 -12.02
N GLU A 214 15.19 -16.93 -12.95
CA GLU A 214 14.34 -17.64 -13.92
C GLU A 214 15.16 -18.47 -14.94
N SER A 215 16.47 -18.24 -15.03
CA SER A 215 17.35 -19.01 -15.90
C SER A 215 17.79 -20.36 -15.31
N TYR A 216 17.62 -20.53 -13.99
CA TYR A 216 17.99 -21.77 -13.32
C TYR A 216 16.96 -22.88 -13.58
N VAL A 217 17.42 -24.05 -14.06
CA VAL A 217 16.57 -25.20 -14.36
C VAL A 217 16.57 -26.17 -13.18
N PHE A 218 15.39 -26.47 -12.68
CA PHE A 218 15.16 -27.51 -11.68
C PHE A 218 14.79 -28.82 -12.39
N ASP A 219 15.52 -29.89 -12.10
CA ASP A 219 15.32 -31.23 -12.67
C ASP A 219 15.50 -32.35 -11.62
N ASP A 220 15.30 -33.57 -12.03
CA ASP A 220 15.35 -34.79 -11.19
C ASP A 220 16.72 -35.07 -10.54
N ASN A 221 17.75 -34.30 -10.84
CA ASN A 221 19.07 -34.42 -10.20
C ASN A 221 19.28 -33.37 -9.11
N VAL A 222 18.43 -32.36 -9.01
CA VAL A 222 18.59 -31.22 -8.10
C VAL A 222 18.00 -31.52 -6.73
N ARG A 223 18.79 -31.31 -5.68
CA ARG A 223 18.35 -31.30 -4.27
C ARG A 223 18.18 -29.87 -3.79
N VAL A 224 17.00 -29.54 -3.25
CA VAL A 224 16.65 -28.16 -2.89
C VAL A 224 16.30 -28.06 -1.42
N ALA A 225 16.86 -27.07 -0.72
CA ALA A 225 16.35 -26.61 0.55
C ALA A 225 15.46 -25.38 0.39
N VAL A 226 14.26 -25.38 0.99
CA VAL A 226 13.40 -24.20 1.08
C VAL A 226 13.33 -23.75 2.55
N ILE A 227 13.84 -22.56 2.84
CA ILE A 227 13.86 -22.01 4.20
C ILE A 227 12.69 -21.03 4.37
N GLY A 228 11.64 -21.47 5.07
CA GLY A 228 10.47 -20.65 5.39
C GLY A 228 9.14 -21.23 4.94
N GLY A 229 8.16 -21.22 5.86
CA GLY A 229 6.78 -21.68 5.66
C GLY A 229 5.77 -20.52 5.61
N GLY A 230 6.17 -19.33 5.14
CA GLY A 230 5.26 -18.23 4.84
C GLY A 230 4.60 -18.36 3.46
N SER A 231 3.87 -17.33 3.01
CA SER A 231 3.11 -17.39 1.74
C SER A 231 3.97 -17.79 0.54
N SER A 232 5.20 -17.29 0.43
CA SER A 232 6.10 -17.70 -0.66
C SER A 232 6.50 -19.19 -0.56
N GLY A 233 6.86 -19.67 0.64
CA GLY A 233 7.22 -21.09 0.84
C GLY A 233 6.04 -22.02 0.54
N VAL A 234 4.82 -21.64 0.92
CA VAL A 234 3.59 -22.39 0.64
C VAL A 234 3.31 -22.53 -0.86
N GLN A 235 3.76 -21.57 -1.67
CA GLN A 235 3.62 -21.60 -3.13
C GLN A 235 4.82 -22.27 -3.84
N ILE A 236 6.04 -22.07 -3.34
CA ILE A 236 7.26 -22.61 -3.94
C ILE A 236 7.33 -24.13 -3.76
N ILE A 237 7.06 -24.64 -2.55
CA ILE A 237 7.21 -26.08 -2.23
C ILE A 237 6.41 -26.98 -3.16
N PRO A 238 5.09 -26.81 -3.34
CA PRO A 238 4.32 -27.66 -4.26
C PRO A 238 4.71 -27.49 -5.71
N SER A 239 5.27 -26.33 -6.10
CA SER A 239 5.68 -26.05 -7.46
C SER A 239 7.05 -26.68 -7.83
N LEU A 240 7.94 -26.86 -6.84
CA LEU A 240 9.24 -27.50 -7.02
C LEU A 240 9.21 -29.00 -6.73
N GLN A 241 8.39 -29.45 -5.79
CA GLN A 241 8.36 -30.85 -5.36
C GLN A 241 8.33 -31.88 -6.49
N PRO A 242 7.49 -31.72 -7.54
CA PRO A 242 7.43 -32.70 -8.61
C PRO A 242 8.59 -32.64 -9.61
N LYS A 243 9.48 -31.66 -9.49
CA LYS A 243 10.54 -31.35 -10.47
C LYS A 243 11.94 -31.67 -9.96
N VAL A 244 12.09 -32.03 -8.69
CA VAL A 244 13.40 -32.15 -8.05
C VAL A 244 13.62 -33.53 -7.43
N GLN A 245 14.87 -33.94 -7.34
CA GLN A 245 15.26 -35.21 -6.73
C GLN A 245 14.87 -35.27 -5.26
N LYS A 246 15.17 -34.21 -4.50
CA LYS A 246 14.88 -34.09 -3.08
C LYS A 246 14.54 -32.64 -2.73
N LEU A 247 13.55 -32.46 -1.87
CA LEU A 247 13.20 -31.16 -1.30
C LEU A 247 13.27 -31.24 0.23
N VAL A 248 14.09 -30.38 0.83
CA VAL A 248 14.15 -30.22 2.29
C VAL A 248 13.43 -28.94 2.69
N ALA A 249 12.31 -29.07 3.39
CA ALA A 249 11.47 -27.94 3.79
C ALA A 249 11.73 -27.59 5.27
N PHE A 250 12.41 -26.43 5.52
CA PHE A 250 12.65 -25.92 6.86
C PHE A 250 11.45 -25.10 7.37
N LEU A 251 10.58 -25.75 8.14
CA LEU A 251 9.29 -25.22 8.59
C LEU A 251 9.25 -25.06 10.11
N ARG A 252 9.96 -24.08 10.62
CA ARG A 252 10.13 -23.83 12.07
C ARG A 252 8.82 -23.58 12.83
N SER A 253 7.84 -22.95 12.22
CA SER A 253 6.58 -22.54 12.87
C SER A 253 5.39 -22.84 11.97
N PRO A 254 4.30 -23.38 12.54
CA PRO A 254 3.10 -23.70 11.76
C PRO A 254 2.42 -22.44 11.20
N VAL A 255 1.68 -22.61 10.14
CA VAL A 255 0.82 -21.56 9.55
C VAL A 255 -0.56 -22.15 9.28
N TRP A 256 -1.61 -21.32 9.35
CA TRP A 256 -2.93 -21.72 8.89
C TRP A 256 -2.94 -21.79 7.36
N VAL A 257 -2.99 -23.00 6.82
CA VAL A 257 -3.16 -23.25 5.39
C VAL A 257 -4.64 -23.41 5.12
N THR A 258 -5.18 -22.50 4.32
CA THR A 258 -6.63 -22.42 4.11
C THR A 258 -6.99 -22.77 2.67
N THR A 259 -8.28 -22.92 2.41
CA THR A 259 -8.83 -22.81 1.06
C THR A 259 -8.67 -21.38 0.55
N GLY A 260 -8.82 -21.15 -0.76
CA GLY A 260 -8.78 -19.83 -1.36
C GLY A 260 -9.76 -18.84 -0.73
N PHE A 261 -9.41 -17.56 -0.69
CA PHE A 261 -10.35 -16.51 -0.29
C PHE A 261 -11.45 -16.35 -1.35
N GLY A 262 -12.67 -16.00 -0.93
CA GLY A 262 -13.80 -15.95 -1.85
C GLY A 262 -14.28 -17.34 -2.29
N ALA A 263 -14.06 -18.37 -1.49
CA ALA A 263 -14.29 -19.78 -1.82
C ALA A 263 -15.73 -20.10 -2.29
N LYS A 264 -16.71 -19.25 -2.00
CA LYS A 264 -18.09 -19.39 -2.50
C LYS A 264 -18.18 -19.36 -4.03
N HIS A 265 -17.29 -18.62 -4.68
CA HIS A 265 -17.25 -18.45 -6.13
C HIS A 265 -16.12 -19.24 -6.80
N ALA A 266 -15.26 -19.89 -6.02
CA ALA A 266 -14.19 -20.76 -6.51
C ALA A 266 -14.72 -22.15 -6.93
N ALA A 267 -13.85 -22.97 -7.49
CA ALA A 267 -14.16 -24.37 -7.72
C ALA A 267 -14.35 -25.15 -6.38
N PRO A 268 -14.92 -26.36 -6.41
CA PRO A 268 -15.13 -27.17 -5.21
C PRO A 268 -13.87 -27.27 -4.35
N GLY A 269 -14.04 -27.13 -3.04
CA GLY A 269 -12.91 -27.08 -2.10
C GLY A 269 -12.14 -25.76 -2.06
N GLY A 270 -12.64 -24.69 -2.71
CA GLY A 270 -11.97 -23.38 -2.79
C GLY A 270 -10.73 -23.39 -3.68
N THR A 271 -10.66 -24.32 -4.62
CA THR A 271 -9.56 -24.45 -5.57
C THR A 271 -9.68 -23.46 -6.73
N ASN A 272 -8.59 -23.28 -7.47
CA ASN A 272 -8.58 -22.46 -8.68
C ASN A 272 -9.36 -23.12 -9.82
N PHE A 273 -9.86 -22.33 -10.76
CA PHE A 273 -10.42 -22.78 -12.04
C PHE A 273 -10.14 -21.74 -13.11
N ASP A 274 -10.20 -22.18 -14.37
CA ASP A 274 -10.04 -21.28 -15.51
C ASP A 274 -11.40 -20.83 -16.04
N TYR A 275 -11.55 -19.52 -16.30
CA TYR A 275 -12.73 -18.95 -16.92
C TYR A 275 -12.85 -19.41 -18.38
N SER A 276 -14.05 -19.88 -18.78
CA SER A 276 -14.31 -20.24 -20.17
C SER A 276 -14.34 -19.00 -21.07
N GLU A 277 -14.06 -19.18 -22.37
CA GLU A 277 -14.18 -18.10 -23.35
C GLU A 277 -15.60 -17.53 -23.44
N GLU A 278 -16.62 -18.37 -23.20
CA GLU A 278 -18.01 -17.96 -23.12
C GLU A 278 -18.25 -17.00 -21.94
N GLN A 279 -17.71 -17.31 -20.76
CA GLN A 279 -17.81 -16.42 -19.59
C GLN A 279 -17.10 -15.11 -19.81
N LYS A 280 -15.86 -15.13 -20.33
CA LYS A 280 -15.11 -13.91 -20.67
C LYS A 280 -15.82 -13.10 -21.74
N GLY A 281 -16.37 -13.75 -22.77
CA GLY A 281 -17.18 -13.10 -23.80
C GLY A 281 -18.39 -12.38 -23.21
N ALA A 282 -19.14 -13.05 -22.33
CA ALA A 282 -20.28 -12.43 -21.64
C ALA A 282 -19.88 -11.21 -20.79
N PHE A 283 -18.73 -11.26 -20.13
CA PHE A 283 -18.21 -10.11 -19.36
C PHE A 283 -17.75 -8.94 -20.24
N ARG A 284 -17.23 -9.21 -21.46
CA ARG A 284 -16.88 -8.16 -22.43
C ARG A 284 -18.11 -7.48 -23.00
N GLU A 285 -19.12 -8.26 -23.35
CA GLU A 285 -20.36 -7.79 -23.98
C GLU A 285 -21.28 -7.05 -23.00
N ASP A 286 -21.42 -7.58 -21.76
CA ASP A 286 -22.25 -6.98 -20.72
C ASP A 286 -21.43 -6.49 -19.53
N GLN A 287 -21.10 -5.20 -19.54
CA GLN A 287 -20.36 -4.54 -18.46
C GLN A 287 -21.14 -4.52 -17.12
N SER A 288 -22.48 -4.60 -17.16
CA SER A 288 -23.31 -4.65 -15.95
C SER A 288 -23.24 -6.03 -15.28
N LEU A 289 -23.25 -7.09 -16.08
CA LEU A 289 -23.03 -8.45 -15.62
C LEU A 289 -21.64 -8.62 -14.98
N HIS A 290 -20.60 -8.11 -15.66
CA HIS A 290 -19.24 -8.13 -15.13
C HIS A 290 -19.14 -7.37 -13.80
N LEU A 291 -19.69 -6.16 -13.73
CA LEU A 291 -19.71 -5.37 -12.49
C LEU A 291 -20.43 -6.10 -11.36
N LYS A 292 -21.58 -6.73 -11.67
CA LYS A 292 -22.31 -7.53 -10.68
C LYS A 292 -21.47 -8.66 -10.15
N TYR A 293 -20.80 -9.42 -11.02
CA TYR A 293 -19.90 -10.50 -10.62
C TYR A 293 -18.76 -10.01 -9.71
N CYS A 294 -18.09 -8.94 -10.09
CA CYS A 294 -17.04 -8.32 -9.25
C CYS A 294 -17.57 -7.93 -7.87
N ARG A 295 -18.77 -7.33 -7.81
CA ARG A 295 -19.42 -6.95 -6.55
C ARG A 295 -19.78 -8.17 -5.67
N ASP A 296 -20.23 -9.25 -6.28
CA ASP A 296 -20.59 -10.47 -5.56
C ASP A 296 -19.35 -11.09 -4.90
N VAL A 297 -18.23 -11.20 -5.65
CA VAL A 297 -16.94 -11.69 -5.13
C VAL A 297 -16.39 -10.78 -4.04
N GLU A 298 -16.34 -9.48 -4.28
CA GLU A 298 -15.84 -8.47 -3.33
C GLU A 298 -16.72 -8.41 -2.08
N GLY A 299 -18.04 -8.55 -2.24
CA GLY A 299 -19.00 -8.59 -1.15
C GLY A 299 -18.80 -9.78 -0.21
N GLU A 300 -18.42 -10.94 -0.74
CA GLU A 300 -18.06 -12.09 0.09
C GLU A 300 -16.82 -11.80 0.96
N LEU A 301 -15.78 -11.21 0.37
CA LEU A 301 -14.58 -10.84 1.11
C LEU A 301 -14.89 -9.86 2.25
N ASN A 302 -15.76 -8.88 1.99
CA ASN A 302 -16.13 -7.86 2.97
C ASN A 302 -16.90 -8.42 4.18
N LYS A 303 -17.72 -9.44 3.98
CA LYS A 303 -18.58 -10.01 5.04
C LYS A 303 -17.81 -10.83 6.09
N ARG A 304 -16.54 -11.14 5.86
CA ARG A 304 -15.77 -12.08 6.70
C ARG A 304 -15.04 -11.45 7.88
N PHE A 305 -15.23 -10.15 8.17
CA PHE A 305 -14.49 -9.50 9.25
C PHE A 305 -14.77 -10.12 10.63
N ASN A 306 -15.99 -10.62 10.88
CA ASN A 306 -16.34 -11.26 12.15
C ASN A 306 -15.44 -12.46 12.50
N LEU A 307 -14.88 -13.14 11.50
CA LEU A 307 -13.87 -14.18 11.67
C LEU A 307 -12.64 -13.70 12.48
N MET A 308 -12.33 -12.41 12.45
CA MET A 308 -11.17 -11.87 13.16
C MET A 308 -11.41 -11.65 14.66
N HIS A 309 -12.66 -11.68 15.13
CA HIS A 309 -12.97 -11.54 16.55
C HIS A 309 -12.66 -12.82 17.33
N LEU A 310 -11.77 -12.74 18.33
CA LEU A 310 -11.25 -13.88 19.10
C LEU A 310 -12.33 -14.81 19.69
N HIS A 311 -13.45 -14.23 20.12
CA HIS A 311 -14.51 -14.95 20.80
C HIS A 311 -15.76 -15.16 19.93
N SER A 312 -15.69 -14.86 18.63
CA SER A 312 -16.81 -15.11 17.72
C SER A 312 -17.01 -16.60 17.45
N GLU A 313 -18.25 -16.97 17.10
CA GLU A 313 -18.56 -18.33 16.63
C GLU A 313 -17.85 -18.63 15.31
N ASP A 314 -17.74 -17.64 14.43
CA ASP A 314 -17.04 -17.75 13.14
C ASP A 314 -15.56 -18.11 13.35
N GLN A 315 -14.90 -17.51 14.35
CA GLN A 315 -13.52 -17.85 14.69
C GLN A 315 -13.39 -19.30 15.16
N ARG A 316 -14.27 -19.75 16.06
CA ARG A 316 -14.23 -21.11 16.62
C ARG A 316 -14.53 -22.18 15.57
N SER A 317 -15.63 -22.01 14.85
CA SER A 317 -16.07 -22.97 13.83
C SER A 317 -15.10 -23.05 12.66
N SER A 318 -14.62 -21.91 12.16
CA SER A 318 -13.64 -21.87 11.06
C SER A 318 -12.29 -22.44 11.48
N ARG A 319 -11.82 -22.16 12.70
CA ARG A 319 -10.58 -22.73 13.22
C ARG A 319 -10.64 -24.25 13.25
N LYS A 320 -11.75 -24.81 13.73
CA LYS A 320 -11.96 -26.26 13.75
C LYS A 320 -12.00 -26.84 12.33
N LEU A 321 -12.81 -26.24 11.46
CA LEU A 321 -12.94 -26.69 10.07
C LEU A 321 -11.60 -26.69 9.34
N ILE A 322 -10.81 -25.62 9.47
CA ILE A 322 -9.51 -25.52 8.80
C ILE A 322 -8.52 -26.53 9.39
N ALA A 323 -8.54 -26.75 10.71
CA ALA A 323 -7.71 -27.77 11.34
C ALA A 323 -8.05 -29.18 10.82
N ASP A 324 -9.33 -29.50 10.71
CA ASP A 324 -9.78 -30.77 10.18
C ASP A 324 -9.38 -30.97 8.70
N ILE A 325 -9.52 -29.93 7.87
CA ILE A 325 -9.04 -29.93 6.46
C ILE A 325 -7.53 -30.12 6.38
N MET A 326 -6.76 -29.44 7.23
CA MET A 326 -5.30 -29.58 7.25
C MET A 326 -4.89 -31.01 7.63
N ALA A 327 -5.54 -31.59 8.65
CA ALA A 327 -5.27 -32.96 9.09
C ALA A 327 -5.57 -33.98 8.00
N ASP A 328 -6.71 -33.84 7.33
CA ASP A 328 -7.13 -34.74 6.22
C ASP A 328 -6.13 -34.68 5.05
N LYS A 329 -5.69 -33.49 4.67
CA LYS A 329 -4.72 -33.30 3.56
C LYS A 329 -3.30 -33.76 3.89
N ILE A 330 -2.86 -33.62 5.12
CA ILE A 330 -1.56 -34.11 5.57
C ILE A 330 -1.59 -35.64 5.67
N ASN A 331 -2.67 -36.23 6.20
CA ASN A 331 -2.85 -37.65 6.39
C ASN A 331 -1.67 -38.37 7.09
N ASP A 332 -1.00 -37.66 8.01
CA ASP A 332 0.07 -38.12 8.88
C ASP A 332 -0.11 -37.48 10.26
N GLU A 333 -0.30 -38.27 11.30
CA GLU A 333 -0.62 -37.81 12.66
C GLU A 333 0.53 -36.98 13.27
N ALA A 334 1.76 -37.43 13.09
CA ALA A 334 2.94 -36.79 13.67
C ALA A 334 3.20 -35.42 13.03
N LEU A 335 3.08 -35.37 11.71
CA LEU A 335 3.21 -34.12 10.94
C LEU A 335 2.05 -33.16 11.21
N THR A 336 0.81 -33.67 11.27
CA THR A 336 -0.39 -32.88 11.60
C THR A 336 -0.24 -32.16 12.93
N LYS A 337 0.21 -32.86 13.97
CA LYS A 337 0.44 -32.27 15.29
C LYS A 337 1.44 -31.11 15.29
N ARG A 338 2.38 -31.10 14.34
CA ARG A 338 3.38 -30.03 14.20
C ARG A 338 2.94 -28.91 13.27
N MET A 339 2.10 -29.21 12.29
CA MET A 339 1.71 -28.29 11.24
C MET A 339 0.42 -27.50 11.53
N VAL A 340 -0.51 -28.07 12.30
CA VAL A 340 -1.76 -27.37 12.68
C VAL A 340 -1.47 -26.40 13.82
N PRO A 341 -1.71 -25.09 13.63
CA PRO A 341 -1.43 -24.09 14.67
C PRO A 341 -2.37 -24.20 15.88
N ASP A 342 -1.88 -23.79 17.05
CA ASP A 342 -2.65 -23.67 18.29
C ASP A 342 -3.19 -22.25 18.54
N PHE A 343 -2.71 -21.25 17.80
CA PHE A 343 -3.13 -19.84 17.90
C PHE A 343 -4.37 -19.54 17.03
N ALA A 344 -4.98 -18.36 17.24
CA ALA A 344 -6.17 -17.93 16.51
C ALA A 344 -5.92 -17.75 14.99
N LEU A 345 -6.96 -17.99 14.19
CA LEU A 345 -6.96 -17.59 12.79
C LEU A 345 -6.70 -16.08 12.69
N GLY A 346 -5.88 -15.70 11.72
CA GLY A 346 -5.49 -14.30 11.52
C GLY A 346 -4.24 -13.89 12.28
N CYS A 347 -3.79 -14.56 13.34
CA CYS A 347 -2.56 -14.19 14.06
C CYS A 347 -1.35 -14.04 13.12
N ARG A 348 -1.23 -14.94 12.17
CA ARG A 348 -0.40 -14.82 10.96
C ARG A 348 -1.32 -14.73 9.75
N ARG A 349 -0.82 -14.23 8.62
CA ARG A 349 -1.59 -14.29 7.39
C ARG A 349 -2.03 -15.73 7.13
N MET A 350 -3.32 -15.94 7.04
CA MET A 350 -3.88 -17.19 6.53
C MET A 350 -3.46 -17.30 5.06
N THR A 351 -2.93 -18.46 4.69
CA THR A 351 -2.36 -18.64 3.36
C THR A 351 -3.10 -19.74 2.63
N PRO A 352 -3.79 -19.45 1.51
CA PRO A 352 -4.26 -20.49 0.61
C PRO A 352 -3.08 -21.32 0.09
N GLY A 353 -3.17 -22.63 0.18
CA GLY A 353 -2.07 -23.54 -0.16
C GLY A 353 -2.54 -24.79 -0.88
N SER A 354 -3.01 -24.64 -2.12
CA SER A 354 -3.38 -25.80 -2.95
C SER A 354 -2.17 -26.69 -3.22
N GLY A 355 -2.28 -27.96 -2.91
CA GLY A 355 -1.20 -28.95 -3.09
C GLY A 355 -0.04 -28.86 -2.09
N TYR A 356 0.01 -27.83 -1.23
CA TYR A 356 1.12 -27.63 -0.30
C TYR A 356 1.20 -28.72 0.77
N LEU A 357 0.09 -28.98 1.47
CA LEU A 357 0.05 -29.97 2.55
C LEU A 357 0.29 -31.38 2.00
N GLU A 358 -0.29 -31.67 0.86
CA GLU A 358 -0.13 -32.94 0.15
C GLU A 358 1.31 -33.15 -0.36
N SER A 359 2.03 -32.07 -0.69
CA SER A 359 3.42 -32.16 -1.12
C SER A 359 4.38 -32.50 0.02
N LEU A 360 4.06 -32.09 1.26
CA LEU A 360 4.91 -32.34 2.43
C LEU A 360 5.03 -33.83 2.80
N THR A 361 4.11 -34.67 2.34
CA THR A 361 4.11 -36.12 2.60
C THR A 361 4.63 -36.95 1.43
N LYS A 362 5.14 -36.31 0.38
CA LYS A 362 5.74 -37.00 -0.76
C LYS A 362 7.08 -37.63 -0.42
N PRO A 363 7.42 -38.80 -1.02
CA PRO A 363 8.64 -39.53 -0.68
C PRO A 363 9.96 -38.76 -0.87
N ASN A 364 9.97 -37.77 -1.76
CA ASN A 364 11.14 -36.94 -2.02
C ASN A 364 11.16 -35.65 -1.18
N VAL A 365 10.26 -35.51 -0.19
CA VAL A 365 10.20 -34.33 0.68
C VAL A 365 10.59 -34.71 2.11
N GLU A 366 11.52 -33.96 2.66
CA GLU A 366 11.91 -34.02 4.05
C GLU A 366 11.46 -32.73 4.75
N VAL A 367 10.66 -32.84 5.82
CA VAL A 367 10.21 -31.69 6.60
C VAL A 367 11.07 -31.57 7.86
N VAL A 368 11.80 -30.44 7.98
CA VAL A 368 12.65 -30.12 9.13
C VAL A 368 12.01 -29.01 9.94
N HIS A 369 11.74 -29.26 11.21
CA HIS A 369 11.14 -28.27 12.13
C HIS A 369 12.17 -27.48 12.91
N GLU A 370 13.43 -27.91 12.86
CA GLU A 370 14.56 -27.23 13.49
C GLU A 370 14.93 -25.95 12.74
N SER A 371 15.53 -25.00 13.47
CA SER A 371 16.03 -23.79 12.84
C SER A 371 17.32 -24.09 12.06
N VAL A 372 17.51 -23.43 10.93
CA VAL A 372 18.80 -23.42 10.23
C VAL A 372 19.80 -22.61 11.07
N VAL A 373 20.97 -23.17 11.35
CA VAL A 373 22.02 -22.51 12.15
C VAL A 373 23.21 -22.06 11.32
N ARG A 374 23.53 -22.75 10.23
CA ARG A 374 24.57 -22.32 9.27
C ARG A 374 24.41 -23.03 7.92
N LEU A 375 25.04 -22.48 6.89
CA LEU A 375 25.29 -23.16 5.65
C LEU A 375 26.74 -23.71 5.65
N THR A 376 26.95 -24.78 4.91
CA THR A 376 28.24 -25.33 4.58
C THR A 376 28.47 -25.21 3.09
N ARG A 377 29.61 -25.67 2.61
CA ARG A 377 29.89 -25.74 1.18
C ARG A 377 28.88 -26.62 0.42
N THR A 378 28.34 -27.65 1.09
CA THR A 378 27.54 -28.73 0.47
C THR A 378 26.08 -28.75 0.93
N GLY A 379 25.69 -27.93 1.90
CA GLY A 379 24.34 -28.03 2.43
C GLY A 379 23.96 -27.04 3.53
N VAL A 380 22.93 -27.42 4.25
CA VAL A 380 22.30 -26.65 5.34
C VAL A 380 22.36 -27.45 6.62
N VAL A 381 22.88 -26.87 7.71
CA VAL A 381 22.92 -27.49 9.04
C VAL A 381 21.80 -26.94 9.91
N ASP A 382 21.03 -27.84 10.51
CA ASP A 382 19.97 -27.52 11.44
C ASP A 382 20.43 -27.39 12.89
N ALA A 383 19.53 -26.99 13.79
CA ALA A 383 19.83 -26.82 15.22
C ALA A 383 20.08 -28.15 15.97
N ALA A 384 19.72 -29.30 15.39
CA ALA A 384 20.07 -30.62 15.91
C ALA A 384 21.51 -31.06 15.49
N GLY A 385 22.16 -30.25 14.64
CA GLY A 385 23.49 -30.55 14.12
C GLY A 385 23.51 -31.46 12.89
N VAL A 386 22.33 -31.73 12.31
CA VAL A 386 22.21 -32.55 11.08
C VAL A 386 22.50 -31.67 9.87
N GLU A 387 23.39 -32.17 9.00
CA GLU A 387 23.65 -31.54 7.71
C GLU A 387 22.77 -32.17 6.62
N HIS A 388 22.03 -31.33 5.92
CA HIS A 388 21.19 -31.68 4.79
C HIS A 388 21.90 -31.25 3.51
N GLU A 389 22.44 -32.21 2.77
CA GLU A 389 23.11 -31.94 1.49
C GLU A 389 22.11 -31.46 0.45
N VAL A 390 22.39 -30.32 -0.18
CA VAL A 390 21.57 -29.70 -1.21
C VAL A 390 22.42 -28.94 -2.24
N ASP A 391 21.89 -28.82 -3.45
CA ASP A 391 22.51 -28.09 -4.56
C ASP A 391 21.98 -26.67 -4.68
N VAL A 392 20.76 -26.42 -4.13
CA VAL A 392 20.09 -25.11 -4.15
C VAL A 392 19.52 -24.80 -2.79
N VAL A 393 19.71 -23.57 -2.32
CA VAL A 393 19.02 -23.01 -1.16
C VAL A 393 18.12 -21.87 -1.58
N VAL A 394 16.82 -22.00 -1.30
CA VAL A 394 15.80 -20.99 -1.53
C VAL A 394 15.42 -20.35 -0.19
N CYS A 395 15.72 -19.07 -0.04
CA CYS A 395 15.34 -18.27 1.12
C CYS A 395 13.95 -17.67 0.90
N ALA A 396 12.90 -18.32 1.43
CA ALA A 396 11.53 -17.78 1.51
C ALA A 396 11.33 -17.05 2.85
N THR A 397 12.29 -16.18 3.21
CA THR A 397 12.46 -15.62 4.56
C THR A 397 11.77 -14.28 4.77
N GLY A 398 11.12 -13.74 3.71
CA GLY A 398 10.28 -12.54 3.79
C GLY A 398 11.03 -11.24 3.58
N PHE A 399 10.42 -10.15 4.07
CA PHE A 399 10.80 -8.77 3.77
C PHE A 399 11.07 -7.97 5.05
N ASP A 400 11.65 -6.79 4.90
CA ASP A 400 11.69 -5.79 5.94
C ASP A 400 10.27 -5.22 6.15
N THR A 401 9.77 -5.32 7.37
CA THR A 401 8.42 -4.91 7.79
C THR A 401 8.44 -3.76 8.78
N SER A 402 9.51 -2.96 8.77
CA SER A 402 9.67 -1.79 9.63
C SER A 402 8.72 -0.62 9.29
N PHE A 403 8.10 -0.65 8.12
CA PHE A 403 7.34 0.45 7.51
C PHE A 403 8.16 1.70 7.16
N ALA A 404 9.44 1.72 7.45
CA ALA A 404 10.31 2.79 7.00
C ALA A 404 10.39 2.78 5.45
N PRO A 405 10.31 3.95 4.80
CA PRO A 405 10.63 4.05 3.38
C PRO A 405 12.01 3.46 3.08
N HIS A 406 12.18 2.89 1.89
CA HIS A 406 13.46 2.29 1.47
C HIS A 406 14.53 3.33 1.10
N PHE A 407 14.25 4.58 1.36
CA PHE A 407 15.15 5.72 1.24
C PHE A 407 15.14 6.51 2.54
N LYS A 408 16.23 7.23 2.81
CA LYS A 408 16.34 8.02 4.03
C LYS A 408 15.35 9.20 3.98
N VAL A 409 14.55 9.36 5.03
CA VAL A 409 13.62 10.49 5.16
C VAL A 409 13.95 11.26 6.44
N THR A 410 14.23 12.55 6.27
CA THR A 410 14.52 13.49 7.36
C THR A 410 13.46 14.59 7.37
N GLY A 411 12.59 14.55 8.37
CA GLY A 411 11.50 15.53 8.56
C GLY A 411 11.91 16.74 9.37
N ARG A 412 10.91 17.44 9.95
CA ARG A 412 11.10 18.61 10.82
C ARG A 412 12.07 18.31 11.97
N HIS A 413 12.85 19.33 12.35
CA HIS A 413 13.82 19.23 13.46
C HIS A 413 14.82 18.06 13.30
N ASN A 414 15.16 17.71 12.06
CA ASN A 414 16.00 16.56 11.72
C ASN A 414 15.43 15.21 12.20
N ALA A 415 14.11 15.09 12.28
CA ALA A 415 13.44 13.85 12.65
C ALA A 415 13.68 12.77 11.60
N ASP A 416 14.31 11.67 11.99
CA ASP A 416 14.52 10.50 11.15
C ASP A 416 13.28 9.59 11.24
N ILE A 417 12.57 9.40 10.11
CA ILE A 417 11.33 8.61 10.08
C ILE A 417 11.59 7.13 10.43
N ALA A 418 12.71 6.56 10.01
CA ALA A 418 13.03 5.18 10.30
C ALA A 418 13.23 4.96 11.81
N ARG A 419 13.86 5.94 12.49
CA ARG A 419 14.02 5.93 13.95
C ARG A 419 12.68 6.13 14.67
N GLN A 420 11.80 7.00 14.16
CA GLN A 420 10.47 7.22 14.76
C GLN A 420 9.58 5.98 14.65
N LEU A 421 9.60 5.31 13.51
CA LEU A 421 8.86 4.07 13.31
C LEU A 421 9.44 2.94 14.15
N GLY A 422 10.76 2.75 14.14
CA GLY A 422 11.49 1.85 15.04
C GLY A 422 10.82 0.49 15.28
N ASP A 423 10.91 0.02 16.52
CA ASP A 423 10.32 -1.25 16.96
C ASP A 423 8.77 -1.21 17.11
N PHE A 424 8.21 -0.03 17.25
CA PHE A 424 6.77 0.21 17.49
C PHE A 424 6.26 1.29 16.54
N PRO A 425 6.11 0.97 15.25
CA PRO A 425 5.66 1.93 14.26
C PRO A 425 4.32 2.56 14.63
N ARG A 426 4.27 3.89 14.60
CA ARG A 426 3.06 4.67 14.86
C ARG A 426 2.77 5.53 13.66
N GLY A 427 1.57 5.36 13.11
CA GLY A 427 1.07 6.16 12.02
C GLY A 427 -0.33 6.67 12.32
N TYR A 428 -0.72 7.75 11.67
CA TYR A 428 -2.08 8.26 11.69
C TYR A 428 -2.82 7.74 10.45
N LEU A 429 -3.94 7.04 10.67
CA LEU A 429 -4.79 6.44 9.64
C LEU A 429 -4.04 5.51 8.64
N GLY A 430 -2.88 4.97 9.03
CA GLY A 430 -2.08 4.14 8.11
C GLY A 430 -1.36 4.91 7.01
N MET A 431 -1.28 6.23 7.06
CA MET A 431 -0.75 7.06 5.98
C MET A 431 0.24 8.12 6.41
N ALA A 432 0.13 8.69 7.59
CA ALA A 432 0.94 9.84 7.99
C ALA A 432 1.70 9.59 9.30
N VAL A 433 2.83 10.27 9.46
CA VAL A 433 3.69 10.24 10.63
C VAL A 433 3.88 11.67 11.13
N ALA A 434 3.96 11.88 12.45
CA ALA A 434 4.22 13.21 13.00
C ALA A 434 5.64 13.71 12.63
N SER A 435 5.82 15.03 12.58
CA SER A 435 7.08 15.68 12.21
C SER A 435 7.56 15.41 10.77
N THR A 436 6.66 14.97 9.90
CA THR A 436 6.93 14.75 8.48
C THR A 436 5.83 15.36 7.61
N PRO A 437 5.89 16.68 7.36
CA PRO A 437 4.85 17.37 6.61
C PRO A 437 4.64 16.78 5.22
N HIS A 438 3.40 16.62 4.81
CA HIS A 438 3.00 16.16 3.47
C HIS A 438 3.66 14.89 2.97
N ILE A 439 4.26 14.05 3.84
CA ILE A 439 4.64 12.72 3.42
C ILE A 439 3.46 11.77 3.68
N SER A 440 3.13 10.98 2.67
CA SER A 440 2.13 9.92 2.79
C SER A 440 2.78 8.57 2.59
N LEU A 441 2.70 7.70 3.59
CA LEU A 441 3.12 6.31 3.51
C LEU A 441 1.94 5.48 3.01
N MET A 442 1.99 5.01 1.78
CA MET A 442 0.93 4.14 1.26
C MET A 442 1.03 2.76 1.92
N LEU A 443 -0.07 2.33 2.56
CA LEU A 443 -0.14 1.13 3.37
C LEU A 443 0.81 1.16 4.59
N GLY A 444 0.96 2.30 5.23
CA GLY A 444 1.77 2.46 6.45
C GLY A 444 1.20 1.71 7.67
N PRO A 445 1.75 1.96 8.88
CA PRO A 445 1.36 1.27 10.10
C PRO A 445 -0.15 1.33 10.37
N ASN A 446 -0.73 0.19 10.75
CA ASN A 446 -2.17 0.04 11.01
C ASN A 446 -3.06 0.34 9.79
N SER A 447 -2.64 -0.07 8.59
CA SER A 447 -3.51 -0.11 7.41
C SER A 447 -4.36 -1.38 7.35
N PRO A 448 -5.53 -1.41 6.68
CA PRO A 448 -6.43 -2.58 6.67
C PRO A 448 -5.98 -3.69 5.69
N VAL A 449 -4.68 -3.99 5.61
CA VAL A 449 -4.07 -4.90 4.62
C VAL A 449 -4.40 -6.39 4.81
N SER A 450 -5.11 -6.75 5.87
CA SER A 450 -5.47 -8.15 6.16
C SER A 450 -6.95 -8.47 5.89
N HIS A 451 -7.71 -7.54 5.32
CA HIS A 451 -9.13 -7.71 5.06
C HIS A 451 -9.47 -7.33 3.61
N GLY A 452 -9.65 -8.33 2.75
CA GLY A 452 -9.97 -8.17 1.33
C GLY A 452 -8.82 -7.73 0.43
N SER A 453 -9.14 -7.19 -0.74
CA SER A 453 -8.17 -6.68 -1.71
C SER A 453 -7.55 -5.36 -1.25
N ILE A 454 -6.25 -5.18 -1.52
CA ILE A 454 -5.53 -3.94 -1.20
C ILE A 454 -5.80 -2.81 -2.21
N LEU A 455 -6.27 -3.12 -3.42
CA LEU A 455 -6.45 -2.11 -4.47
C LEU A 455 -7.49 -1.06 -4.08
N PRO A 456 -8.70 -1.40 -3.60
CA PRO A 456 -9.64 -0.41 -3.08
C PRO A 456 -9.12 0.35 -1.84
N ILE A 457 -8.26 -0.27 -1.02
CA ILE A 457 -7.64 0.40 0.13
C ILE A 457 -6.75 1.55 -0.34
N MET A 458 -5.93 1.30 -1.37
CA MET A 458 -5.10 2.34 -1.98
C MET A 458 -5.93 3.44 -2.66
N GLU A 459 -7.06 3.09 -3.28
CA GLU A 459 -7.98 4.07 -3.87
C GLU A 459 -8.56 5.03 -2.81
N TRP A 460 -8.96 4.52 -1.66
CA TRP A 460 -9.47 5.35 -0.57
C TRP A 460 -8.38 6.19 0.10
N ALA A 461 -7.16 5.66 0.25
CA ALA A 461 -6.01 6.44 0.70
C ALA A 461 -5.72 7.60 -0.26
N THR A 462 -5.72 7.35 -1.57
CA THR A 462 -5.53 8.38 -2.59
C THR A 462 -6.60 9.47 -2.50
N ARG A 463 -7.88 9.10 -2.34
CA ARG A 463 -8.98 10.07 -2.14
C ARG A 463 -8.73 10.97 -0.93
N TYR A 464 -8.24 10.42 0.18
CA TYR A 464 -7.93 11.20 1.36
C TYR A 464 -6.79 12.19 1.12
N ILE A 465 -5.72 11.74 0.48
CA ILE A 465 -4.56 12.57 0.12
C ILE A 465 -4.99 13.71 -0.82
N PHE A 466 -5.88 13.45 -1.77
CA PHE A 466 -6.36 14.48 -2.70
C PHE A 466 -7.14 15.60 -2.00
N GLN A 467 -7.89 15.29 -0.95
CA GLN A 467 -8.53 16.34 -0.13
C GLN A 467 -7.49 17.25 0.52
N ILE A 468 -6.36 16.69 0.97
CA ILE A 468 -5.24 17.47 1.53
C ILE A 468 -4.60 18.32 0.43
N ILE A 469 -4.30 17.74 -0.73
CA ILE A 469 -3.73 18.45 -1.89
C ILE A 469 -4.62 19.65 -2.27
N THR A 470 -5.91 19.40 -2.46
CA THR A 470 -6.85 20.46 -2.86
C THR A 470 -6.88 21.60 -1.85
N LYS A 471 -6.94 21.29 -0.54
CA LYS A 471 -6.93 22.33 0.49
C LYS A 471 -5.61 23.11 0.50
N MET A 472 -4.49 22.44 0.29
CA MET A 472 -3.18 23.11 0.20
C MET A 472 -3.10 24.08 -0.97
N GLN A 473 -3.69 23.71 -2.11
CA GLN A 473 -3.74 24.57 -3.29
C GLN A 473 -4.60 25.80 -3.05
N THR A 474 -5.78 25.61 -2.45
CA THR A 474 -6.81 26.65 -2.38
C THR A 474 -6.69 27.58 -1.17
N GLU A 475 -5.95 27.19 -0.14
CA GLU A 475 -5.85 27.97 1.10
C GLU A 475 -4.41 28.42 1.43
N ASN A 476 -3.51 28.43 0.47
CA ASN A 476 -2.11 28.88 0.64
C ASN A 476 -1.39 28.16 1.81
N ILE A 477 -1.62 26.86 1.95
CA ILE A 477 -1.00 26.09 3.01
C ILE A 477 0.42 25.69 2.61
N LYS A 478 1.38 25.96 3.52
CA LYS A 478 2.79 25.59 3.39
C LYS A 478 3.05 24.18 3.89
N ALA A 479 2.47 23.81 5.04
CA ALA A 479 2.68 22.50 5.65
C ALA A 479 1.43 21.97 6.35
N VAL A 480 1.20 20.66 6.22
CA VAL A 480 0.17 19.91 6.95
C VAL A 480 0.79 18.62 7.51
N GLU A 481 0.69 18.40 8.80
CA GLU A 481 1.13 17.18 9.45
C GLU A 481 0.19 16.77 10.58
N PRO A 482 0.07 15.46 10.90
CA PRO A 482 -0.76 15.06 12.02
C PRO A 482 -0.14 15.50 13.34
N LYS A 483 -0.97 16.05 14.25
CA LYS A 483 -0.57 16.39 15.61
C LYS A 483 -0.05 15.16 16.34
N SER A 484 1.08 15.28 17.01
CA SER A 484 1.66 14.19 17.82
C SER A 484 0.66 13.64 18.86
N LYS A 485 -0.21 14.49 19.40
CA LYS A 485 -1.30 14.10 20.30
C LYS A 485 -2.32 13.22 19.60
N ALA A 486 -2.76 13.60 18.40
CA ALA A 486 -3.73 12.83 17.62
C ALA A 486 -3.16 11.45 17.24
N VAL A 487 -1.90 11.38 16.79
CA VAL A 487 -1.21 10.12 16.52
C VAL A 487 -1.18 9.21 17.75
N LYS A 488 -0.88 9.77 18.93
CA LYS A 488 -0.85 9.01 20.19
C LYS A 488 -2.24 8.49 20.59
N GLU A 489 -3.25 9.31 20.49
CA GLU A 489 -4.65 8.95 20.85
C GLU A 489 -5.18 7.88 19.88
N TYR A 490 -4.93 8.04 18.58
CA TYR A 490 -5.26 7.06 17.55
C TYR A 490 -4.56 5.72 17.82
N TYR A 491 -3.25 5.73 18.11
CA TYR A 491 -2.49 4.55 18.47
C TYR A 491 -3.07 3.83 19.70
N ASN A 492 -3.41 4.56 20.76
CA ASN A 492 -3.98 3.97 21.97
C ASN A 492 -5.33 3.30 21.68
N HIS A 493 -6.21 3.97 20.93
CA HIS A 493 -7.51 3.42 20.57
C HIS A 493 -7.37 2.15 19.70
N THR A 494 -6.53 2.21 18.67
CA THR A 494 -6.34 1.07 17.75
C THR A 494 -5.77 -0.14 18.48
N HIS A 495 -4.84 0.06 19.41
CA HIS A 495 -4.24 -1.06 20.16
C HIS A 495 -5.19 -1.62 21.23
N GLU A 496 -6.03 -0.80 21.83
CA GLU A 496 -7.05 -1.31 22.75
C GLU A 496 -8.10 -2.15 22.01
N LEU A 497 -8.55 -1.68 20.86
CA LEU A 497 -9.46 -2.46 20.00
C LEU A 497 -8.82 -3.75 19.49
N MET A 498 -7.53 -3.72 19.17
CA MET A 498 -6.77 -4.86 18.66
C MET A 498 -6.77 -6.06 19.63
N LYS A 499 -6.87 -5.86 20.92
CA LYS A 499 -6.91 -6.94 21.94
C LYS A 499 -8.08 -7.90 21.75
N ARG A 500 -9.12 -7.49 21.03
CA ARG A 500 -10.31 -8.30 20.75
C ARG A 500 -10.16 -9.21 19.54
N LEU A 501 -9.06 -9.09 18.79
CA LEU A 501 -8.92 -9.65 17.46
C LEU A 501 -7.85 -10.75 17.41
N GLY A 502 -8.05 -11.72 16.52
CA GLY A 502 -7.16 -12.86 16.33
C GLY A 502 -5.71 -12.48 16.00
N TRP A 503 -5.50 -11.30 15.42
CA TRP A 503 -4.17 -10.77 15.15
C TRP A 503 -3.31 -10.59 16.41
N SER A 504 -3.93 -10.35 17.57
CA SER A 504 -3.24 -10.20 18.87
C SER A 504 -2.86 -11.53 19.53
N SER A 505 -3.36 -12.67 19.05
CA SER A 505 -3.06 -14.00 19.58
C SER A 505 -1.54 -14.27 19.64
N PRO A 506 -1.04 -15.07 20.59
CA PRO A 506 0.40 -15.30 20.76
C PRO A 506 0.97 -16.18 19.64
N CYS A 507 1.47 -15.57 18.59
CA CYS A 507 2.24 -16.20 17.52
C CYS A 507 3.32 -15.26 16.99
N ARG A 508 4.41 -15.79 16.45
CA ARG A 508 5.43 -14.98 15.77
C ARG A 508 4.89 -14.52 14.42
N SER A 509 4.70 -13.22 14.24
CA SER A 509 4.11 -12.66 13.02
C SER A 509 4.81 -11.36 12.60
N TRP A 510 4.93 -11.11 11.29
CA TRP A 510 5.37 -9.82 10.79
C TRP A 510 4.38 -8.70 11.15
N PHE A 511 3.11 -9.03 11.39
CA PHE A 511 2.11 -8.08 11.92
C PHE A 511 2.53 -7.44 13.25
N LYS A 512 3.43 -8.12 13.97
CA LYS A 512 3.99 -7.72 15.27
C LYS A 512 5.51 -7.49 15.18
N ASN A 513 6.01 -7.12 14.02
CA ASN A 513 7.45 -6.94 13.76
C ASN A 513 8.28 -8.17 14.20
N GLY A 514 7.80 -9.38 13.86
CA GLY A 514 8.45 -10.65 14.17
C GLY A 514 8.38 -11.09 15.66
N LYS A 515 7.69 -10.35 16.52
CA LYS A 515 7.51 -10.67 17.95
C LYS A 515 6.33 -11.63 18.15
N ILE A 516 6.36 -12.43 19.22
CA ILE A 516 5.24 -13.30 19.64
C ILE A 516 4.21 -12.48 20.43
N HIS A 517 4.67 -11.71 21.39
CA HIS A 517 3.87 -10.91 22.34
C HIS A 517 4.08 -9.41 22.12
N GLY A 518 4.18 -8.96 20.88
CA GLY A 518 4.29 -7.53 20.54
C GLY A 518 2.96 -6.91 20.16
N PRO A 519 2.88 -5.57 20.11
CA PRO A 519 1.73 -4.89 19.55
C PRO A 519 1.59 -5.22 18.06
N VAL A 520 0.35 -5.28 17.58
CA VAL A 520 0.05 -5.45 16.16
C VAL A 520 0.13 -4.09 15.47
N THR A 521 1.24 -3.84 14.82
CA THR A 521 1.52 -2.53 14.20
C THR A 521 1.19 -2.49 12.71
N ALA A 522 1.06 -3.65 12.06
CA ALA A 522 0.82 -3.71 10.63
C ALA A 522 -0.67 -3.57 10.25
N ILE A 523 -1.57 -4.04 11.10
CA ILE A 523 -2.98 -4.24 10.74
C ILE A 523 -3.87 -3.21 11.43
N TYR A 524 -4.84 -2.68 10.70
CA TYR A 524 -5.93 -1.88 11.21
C TYR A 524 -6.93 -2.75 12.01
N PRO A 525 -7.37 -2.36 13.21
CA PRO A 525 -8.21 -3.19 14.07
C PRO A 525 -9.70 -3.20 13.69
N GLY A 526 -10.07 -2.61 12.59
CA GLY A 526 -11.42 -2.60 12.03
C GLY A 526 -11.50 -3.25 10.66
N SER A 527 -12.71 -3.38 10.14
CA SER A 527 -12.89 -3.77 8.75
C SER A 527 -12.39 -2.65 7.81
N ARG A 528 -12.06 -3.01 6.56
CA ARG A 528 -11.71 -1.98 5.57
C ARG A 528 -12.88 -1.03 5.27
N LEU A 529 -14.13 -1.49 5.39
CA LEU A 529 -15.30 -0.63 5.21
C LEU A 529 -15.38 0.43 6.30
N HIS A 530 -15.10 0.06 7.56
CA HIS A 530 -14.98 1.02 8.66
C HIS A 530 -13.90 2.07 8.38
N TRP A 531 -12.74 1.63 7.88
CA TRP A 531 -11.65 2.53 7.53
C TRP A 531 -12.01 3.44 6.34
N PHE A 532 -12.74 2.94 5.32
CA PHE A 532 -13.23 3.76 4.21
C PHE A 532 -14.17 4.86 4.69
N GLU A 533 -15.07 4.54 5.64
CA GLU A 533 -15.95 5.56 6.23
C GLU A 533 -15.15 6.68 6.92
N MET A 534 -14.07 6.33 7.64
CA MET A 534 -13.20 7.31 8.29
C MET A 534 -12.47 8.21 7.28
N LEU A 535 -12.19 7.71 6.07
CA LEU A 535 -11.45 8.48 5.04
C LEU A 535 -12.35 9.33 4.14
N LYS A 536 -13.67 9.30 4.32
CA LYS A 536 -14.57 10.12 3.50
C LYS A 536 -14.25 11.60 3.57
N ASN A 537 -13.89 12.08 4.76
CA ASN A 537 -13.52 13.45 5.01
C ASN A 537 -12.27 13.53 5.88
N VAL A 538 -11.44 14.52 5.62
CA VAL A 538 -10.27 14.79 6.45
C VAL A 538 -10.71 15.41 7.77
N ARG A 539 -10.16 14.89 8.88
CA ARG A 539 -10.38 15.42 10.23
C ARG A 539 -9.32 16.51 10.50
N TRP A 540 -9.62 17.72 10.06
CA TRP A 540 -8.67 18.84 10.13
C TRP A 540 -8.24 19.21 11.55
N GLU A 541 -9.07 18.93 12.54
CA GLU A 541 -8.78 19.08 13.96
C GLU A 541 -7.58 18.23 14.43
N ASP A 542 -7.24 17.17 13.70
CA ASP A 542 -6.13 16.27 14.01
C ASP A 542 -4.80 16.71 13.38
N TYR A 543 -4.81 17.78 12.58
CA TYR A 543 -3.63 18.28 11.86
C TYR A 543 -3.13 19.62 12.40
N GLU A 544 -1.82 19.80 12.34
CA GLU A 544 -1.16 21.10 12.39
C GLU A 544 -1.03 21.62 10.96
N ILE A 545 -1.37 22.89 10.77
CA ILE A 545 -1.41 23.54 9.47
C ILE A 545 -0.61 24.84 9.55
N ASP A 546 0.43 24.93 8.73
CA ASP A 546 1.21 26.14 8.53
C ASP A 546 0.86 26.77 7.20
N TYR A 547 0.70 28.07 7.18
CA TYR A 547 0.36 28.85 6.00
C TYR A 547 1.61 29.50 5.39
N ILE A 548 1.57 29.77 4.09
CA ILE A 548 2.65 30.46 3.37
C ILE A 548 2.76 31.89 3.87
N THR A 549 1.63 32.50 4.24
CA THR A 549 1.53 33.88 4.69
C THR A 549 1.10 33.93 6.16
N GLU A 550 1.44 35.02 6.85
CA GLU A 550 1.06 35.23 8.25
C GLU A 550 -0.46 35.27 8.45
N ASN A 551 -1.18 35.82 7.46
CA ASN A 551 -2.63 35.86 7.51
C ASN A 551 -3.24 34.66 6.77
N ARG A 552 -3.78 33.70 7.55
CA ARG A 552 -4.43 32.48 7.04
C ARG A 552 -5.66 32.71 6.15
N PHE A 553 -6.22 33.93 6.18
CA PHE A 553 -7.40 34.29 5.37
C PHE A 553 -7.03 34.89 4.01
N GLN A 554 -5.75 34.94 3.64
CA GLN A 554 -5.35 35.46 2.33
C GLN A 554 -6.02 34.73 1.15
N PHE A 555 -6.43 33.46 1.34
CA PHE A 555 -7.20 32.68 0.34
C PHE A 555 -8.55 33.30 -0.04
N MET A 556 -9.10 34.22 0.79
CA MET A 556 -10.33 34.92 0.44
C MET A 556 -10.15 35.83 -0.77
N GLY A 557 -8.90 36.17 -1.11
CA GLY A 557 -8.54 36.91 -2.30
C GLY A 557 -9.14 38.32 -2.34
N ASN A 558 -9.53 38.72 -3.55
CA ASN A 558 -10.05 40.06 -3.85
C ASN A 558 -11.58 40.22 -3.65
N GLY A 559 -12.24 39.21 -3.07
CA GLY A 559 -13.68 39.24 -2.80
C GLY A 559 -14.56 38.66 -3.91
N PHE A 560 -13.99 38.23 -5.05
CA PHE A 560 -14.72 37.54 -6.10
C PHE A 560 -14.63 36.01 -5.93
N SER A 561 -15.67 35.29 -6.32
CA SER A 561 -15.66 33.84 -6.45
C SER A 561 -15.10 33.41 -7.83
N GLN A 562 -14.66 32.15 -7.93
CA GLN A 562 -14.25 31.57 -9.22
C GLN A 562 -15.38 31.65 -10.26
N THR A 563 -16.62 31.41 -9.82
CA THR A 563 -17.82 31.46 -10.68
C THR A 563 -18.04 32.83 -11.29
N GLU A 564 -17.81 33.91 -10.53
CA GLU A 564 -17.95 35.28 -11.04
C GLU A 564 -16.84 35.67 -12.03
N CYS A 565 -15.67 35.04 -11.90
CA CYS A 565 -14.55 35.25 -12.82
C CYS A 565 -14.65 34.40 -14.10
N ASP A 566 -15.45 33.37 -14.12
CA ASP A 566 -15.71 32.52 -15.29
C ASP A 566 -16.85 33.13 -16.14
N PRO A 567 -16.59 33.54 -17.39
CA PRO A 567 -17.65 34.05 -18.26
C PRO A 567 -18.82 33.06 -18.53
N ALA A 568 -18.56 31.76 -18.30
CA ALA A 568 -19.58 30.70 -18.42
C ALA A 568 -20.14 30.30 -17.04
N GLY A 569 -19.72 30.96 -15.97
CA GLY A 569 -20.13 30.65 -14.60
C GLY A 569 -21.61 30.97 -14.38
N ASP A 570 -22.31 30.11 -13.65
CA ASP A 570 -23.69 30.33 -13.25
C ASP A 570 -23.77 31.15 -11.96
N PRO A 571 -24.14 32.44 -12.00
CA PRO A 571 -24.17 33.27 -10.80
C PRO A 571 -25.29 32.89 -9.83
N VAL A 572 -26.14 31.94 -10.17
CA VAL A 572 -27.26 31.45 -9.34
C VAL A 572 -27.14 29.94 -9.03
N TRP A 573 -25.95 29.37 -9.19
CA TRP A 573 -25.64 27.93 -8.98
C TRP A 573 -26.18 27.38 -7.65
N TYR A 574 -26.30 28.22 -6.63
CA TYR A 574 -26.77 27.85 -5.29
C TYR A 574 -28.25 27.42 -5.28
N PHE A 575 -29.06 27.74 -6.31
CA PHE A 575 -30.42 27.19 -6.46
C PHE A 575 -30.41 25.67 -6.73
N ASP A 576 -29.33 25.17 -7.32
CA ASP A 576 -29.19 23.74 -7.63
C ASP A 576 -28.39 22.97 -6.59
N ASP A 577 -27.84 23.63 -5.60
CA ASP A 577 -27.16 22.98 -4.48
C ASP A 577 -28.12 22.04 -3.74
N PRO A 578 -27.72 20.78 -3.44
CA PRO A 578 -28.55 19.83 -2.72
C PRO A 578 -29.07 20.36 -1.37
N PHE A 579 -28.31 21.22 -0.69
CA PHE A 579 -28.70 21.81 0.58
C PHE A 579 -29.94 22.74 0.44
N THR A 580 -30.07 23.43 -0.69
CA THR A 580 -31.23 24.34 -0.91
C THR A 580 -32.51 23.57 -1.24
N LYS A 581 -32.43 22.25 -1.48
CA LYS A 581 -33.56 21.38 -1.80
C LYS A 581 -34.08 20.59 -0.59
N ILE A 582 -33.50 20.81 0.61
CA ILE A 582 -33.94 20.26 1.88
C ILE A 582 -35.00 21.18 2.49
#